data_0417aecfd5b299d79b7bb42266373d34
#
_entry.id   0417aecfd5b299d79b7bb42266373d34
#
_cell.length_a   1.000
_cell.length_b   1.000
_cell.length_c   1.000
_cell.angle_alpha   90.00
_cell.angle_beta   90.00
_cell.angle_gamma   90.00
#
_symmetry.space_group_name_H-M   'P 1'
#
loop_
_entity.id
_entity.type
_entity.pdbx_description
1 polymer ?
#
loop_
_entity_poly.entity_id
_entity_poly.type
_entity_poly.pdbx_seq_one_letter_code
_entity_poly.pdbx_strand_id
1 'polypeptide(L)'
;MTKTRKLYYEDAHICAFPADITAVAVLSEGPENAPEACLAVELDRTAFFPEGGGQTSDTGTMKITGGAYRGRVFRVVDVQETDGRILHYLAADEKDAAKGLAAGNRVSCALDWDVRFAKMQNHTAEHIVSGIVHTKYGFENVGFHVSVTRRDSGDADLTGEVTFDFSGELTAEQLRAVEREANAAVRAAMRVTASFPAPEELQNLTYRSKLELTENVRLVTIGDLDVCACCAPHVANTAEIGIIKLLRTERYKGGVRIHMKAGVLAQNDYGDRIALTELVSRFLSCPAEDIPAGLEQLKAADDRAHERRVALEKALADARALFLAASAEDGRPAVLFESLLGEDAVRRIVNETVPAAGASLVAVFFAPNEDGTAWRYVIGSASGDLRPFAKELNAALSGRGGGSPGMIQGTVGASQDAIESFFCRLSG
;
A
#
# COMPACT_ATOMS: atom_id res chain seq x y z
N MET A 1 22.35 39.59 4.35
CA MET A 1 22.07 38.65 3.25
C MET A 1 20.70 39.03 2.68
N THR A 2 20.56 39.18 1.38
CA THR A 2 19.27 39.45 0.72
C THR A 2 18.40 38.19 0.76
N LYS A 3 17.15 38.34 1.22
CA LYS A 3 16.19 37.22 1.21
C LYS A 3 15.96 36.73 -0.24
N THR A 4 15.84 35.43 -0.45
CA THR A 4 15.46 34.82 -1.72
C THR A 4 14.08 35.33 -2.16
N ARG A 5 13.96 35.87 -3.37
CA ARG A 5 12.68 36.29 -3.96
C ARG A 5 11.85 35.04 -4.33
N LYS A 6 10.64 34.95 -3.78
CA LYS A 6 9.73 33.81 -3.93
C LYS A 6 8.85 34.01 -5.17
N LEU A 7 9.32 33.56 -6.35
CA LEU A 7 8.60 33.71 -7.63
C LEU A 7 7.26 32.96 -7.63
N TYR A 8 7.15 31.85 -6.90
CA TYR A 8 5.90 31.09 -6.76
C TYR A 8 4.76 31.85 -6.06
N TYR A 9 5.06 33.01 -5.42
CA TYR A 9 4.04 33.91 -4.89
C TYR A 9 3.59 34.94 -5.94
N GLU A 10 4.40 35.19 -6.95
CA GLU A 10 4.10 36.16 -8.01
C GLU A 10 3.29 35.47 -9.11
N ASP A 11 3.73 34.30 -9.54
CA ASP A 11 3.02 33.44 -10.49
C ASP A 11 3.35 31.98 -10.19
N ALA A 12 2.34 31.20 -9.78
CA ALA A 12 2.47 29.77 -9.48
C ALA A 12 2.77 28.91 -10.71
N HIS A 13 2.56 29.43 -11.94
CA HIS A 13 2.75 28.75 -13.21
C HIS A 13 4.17 28.93 -13.80
N ILE A 14 5.07 29.62 -13.12
CA ILE A 14 6.47 29.68 -13.54
C ILE A 14 7.11 28.28 -13.42
N CYS A 15 7.37 27.66 -14.57
CA CYS A 15 7.97 26.34 -14.66
C CYS A 15 9.49 26.38 -14.93
N ALA A 16 10.03 27.51 -15.42
CA ALA A 16 11.45 27.70 -15.66
C ALA A 16 11.85 29.17 -15.41
N PHE A 17 13.03 29.38 -14.84
CA PHE A 17 13.51 30.73 -14.51
C PHE A 17 15.03 30.80 -14.44
N PRO A 18 15.63 31.94 -14.72
CA PRO A 18 17.05 32.22 -14.44
C PRO A 18 17.21 32.68 -13.00
N ALA A 19 18.33 32.33 -12.39
CA ALA A 19 18.71 32.79 -11.06
C ALA A 19 20.25 32.91 -10.94
N ASP A 20 20.69 33.69 -9.97
CA ASP A 20 22.09 33.77 -9.57
C ASP A 20 22.28 33.01 -8.24
N ILE A 21 23.34 32.21 -8.16
CA ILE A 21 23.69 31.47 -6.95
C ILE A 21 24.24 32.45 -5.92
N THR A 22 23.69 32.48 -4.72
CA THR A 22 24.14 33.33 -3.60
C THR A 22 25.03 32.60 -2.61
N ALA A 23 24.81 31.30 -2.42
CA ALA A 23 25.64 30.44 -1.57
C ALA A 23 25.61 28.97 -2.04
N VAL A 24 26.70 28.25 -1.74
CA VAL A 24 26.81 26.78 -1.96
C VAL A 24 27.44 26.15 -0.74
N ALA A 25 26.88 25.08 -0.25
CA ALA A 25 27.45 24.22 0.78
C ALA A 25 27.57 22.79 0.29
N VAL A 26 28.71 22.16 0.57
CA VAL A 26 28.92 20.73 0.36
C VAL A 26 28.44 19.99 1.61
N LEU A 27 27.60 18.99 1.44
CA LEU A 27 27.05 18.18 2.51
C LEU A 27 27.86 16.91 2.70
N SER A 28 28.08 16.52 3.95
CA SER A 28 28.65 15.22 4.30
C SER A 28 27.59 14.12 4.20
N GLU A 29 26.35 14.48 4.52
CA GLU A 29 25.16 13.63 4.43
C GLU A 29 23.98 14.50 4.00
N GLY A 30 23.11 13.96 3.14
CA GLY A 30 21.86 14.61 2.74
C GLY A 30 20.86 14.66 3.89
N PRO A 31 19.84 15.55 3.82
CA PRO A 31 18.76 15.57 4.79
C PRO A 31 17.92 14.27 4.69
N GLU A 32 17.12 14.00 5.75
CA GLU A 32 16.30 12.80 5.86
C GLU A 32 15.39 12.58 4.63
N ASN A 33 14.82 13.68 4.09
CA ASN A 33 13.93 13.64 2.93
C ASN A 33 14.68 13.53 1.58
N ALA A 34 16.00 13.71 1.56
CA ALA A 34 16.82 13.63 0.36
C ALA A 34 18.24 13.12 0.70
N PRO A 35 18.38 11.85 1.11
CA PRO A 35 19.65 11.28 1.55
C PRO A 35 20.70 11.25 0.43
N GLU A 36 20.28 11.27 -0.83
CA GLU A 36 21.16 11.34 -2.01
C GLU A 36 21.73 12.73 -2.28
N ALA A 37 21.27 13.77 -1.57
CA ALA A 37 21.77 15.13 -1.76
C ALA A 37 23.19 15.27 -1.25
N CYS A 38 24.06 15.87 -2.06
CA CYS A 38 25.45 16.15 -1.72
C CYS A 38 25.77 17.65 -1.65
N LEU A 39 24.84 18.51 -2.09
CA LEU A 39 25.01 19.96 -2.13
C LEU A 39 23.73 20.65 -1.67
N ALA A 40 23.87 21.79 -0.95
CA ALA A 40 22.81 22.75 -0.70
C ALA A 40 23.15 24.08 -1.36
N VAL A 41 22.23 24.62 -2.16
CA VAL A 41 22.40 25.84 -2.95
C VAL A 41 21.33 26.85 -2.58
N GLU A 42 21.74 28.09 -2.34
CA GLU A 42 20.85 29.26 -2.23
C GLU A 42 20.85 30.08 -3.50
N LEU A 43 19.68 30.60 -3.86
CA LEU A 43 19.49 31.43 -5.05
C LEU A 43 18.97 32.82 -4.66
N ASP A 44 19.24 33.83 -5.51
CA ASP A 44 18.66 35.17 -5.38
C ASP A 44 17.13 35.17 -5.53
N ARG A 45 16.61 34.25 -6.32
CA ARG A 45 15.16 34.02 -6.57
C ARG A 45 14.88 32.56 -6.83
N THR A 46 13.65 32.11 -6.55
CA THR A 46 13.24 30.73 -6.83
C THR A 46 11.75 30.61 -7.09
N ALA A 47 11.39 29.75 -8.08
CA ALA A 47 10.04 29.26 -8.28
C ALA A 47 9.80 27.88 -7.64
N PHE A 48 10.86 27.21 -7.16
CA PHE A 48 10.71 26.00 -6.36
C PHE A 48 10.04 26.32 -5.03
N PHE A 49 8.94 25.64 -4.76
CA PHE A 49 8.25 25.72 -3.46
C PHE A 49 8.96 24.79 -2.45
N PRO A 50 9.38 25.30 -1.29
CA PRO A 50 9.91 24.49 -0.21
C PRO A 50 8.78 23.68 0.42
N GLU A 51 9.10 22.58 1.10
CA GLU A 51 8.13 21.84 1.86
C GLU A 51 7.42 22.74 2.88
N GLY A 52 6.09 22.69 2.90
CA GLY A 52 5.32 23.52 3.83
C GLY A 52 3.81 23.39 3.64
N GLY A 53 3.06 23.68 4.70
CA GLY A 53 1.60 23.65 4.67
C GLY A 53 0.99 22.28 4.35
N GLY A 54 1.72 21.19 4.62
CA GLY A 54 1.30 19.83 4.30
C GLY A 54 1.59 19.39 2.85
N GLN A 55 2.29 20.24 2.07
CA GLN A 55 2.72 19.92 0.70
C GLN A 55 4.23 19.65 0.69
N THR A 56 4.64 18.55 0.05
CA THR A 56 6.05 18.23 -0.20
C THR A 56 6.69 19.26 -1.13
N SER A 57 8.01 19.43 -1.04
CA SER A 57 8.80 20.36 -1.84
C SER A 57 8.71 20.06 -3.34
N ASP A 58 9.07 21.04 -4.16
CA ASP A 58 9.24 20.84 -5.60
C ASP A 58 10.58 20.17 -5.91
N THR A 59 10.58 19.45 -7.02
CA THR A 59 11.77 18.87 -7.65
C THR A 59 11.99 19.44 -9.03
N GLY A 60 13.17 19.18 -9.62
CA GLY A 60 13.48 19.62 -10.96
C GLY A 60 14.96 19.63 -11.27
N THR A 61 15.41 20.59 -12.08
CA THR A 61 16.79 20.70 -12.53
C THR A 61 17.37 22.11 -12.39
N MET A 62 18.67 22.18 -12.16
CA MET A 62 19.47 23.40 -12.14
C MET A 62 20.62 23.25 -13.13
N LYS A 63 20.67 24.09 -14.18
CA LYS A 63 21.68 24.06 -15.24
C LYS A 63 22.57 25.28 -15.19
N ILE A 64 23.89 25.08 -15.17
CA ILE A 64 24.86 26.19 -15.25
C ILE A 64 24.81 26.81 -16.64
N THR A 65 24.68 28.16 -16.73
CA THR A 65 24.54 28.88 -18.00
C THR A 65 25.80 29.61 -18.46
N GLY A 66 26.88 29.68 -17.62
CA GLY A 66 28.10 30.41 -17.93
C GLY A 66 29.37 29.69 -17.45
N GLY A 67 30.53 30.22 -17.88
CA GLY A 67 31.85 29.74 -17.43
C GLY A 67 32.25 28.37 -18.00
N ALA A 68 33.32 27.79 -17.43
CA ALA A 68 33.94 26.53 -17.89
C ALA A 68 33.02 25.29 -17.74
N TYR A 69 31.99 25.39 -16.89
CA TYR A 69 31.06 24.29 -16.61
C TYR A 69 29.67 24.51 -17.23
N ARG A 70 29.57 25.41 -18.21
CA ARG A 70 28.32 25.69 -18.91
C ARG A 70 27.70 24.41 -19.49
N GLY A 71 26.39 24.24 -19.23
CA GLY A 71 25.62 23.09 -19.70
C GLY A 71 25.51 21.96 -18.68
N ARG A 72 26.32 21.97 -17.60
CA ARG A 72 26.17 20.98 -16.52
C ARG A 72 24.81 21.14 -15.84
N VAL A 73 24.14 19.99 -15.59
CA VAL A 73 22.80 19.91 -15.00
C VAL A 73 22.88 19.14 -13.66
N PHE A 74 22.20 19.64 -12.67
CA PHE A 74 22.03 19.04 -11.37
C PHE A 74 20.55 18.77 -11.13
N ARG A 75 20.21 17.65 -10.47
CA ARG A 75 18.84 17.38 -10.02
C ARG A 75 18.61 18.09 -8.70
N VAL A 76 17.54 18.88 -8.63
CA VAL A 76 16.97 19.40 -7.38
C VAL A 76 16.04 18.33 -6.84
N VAL A 77 16.41 17.72 -5.72
CA VAL A 77 15.72 16.57 -5.13
C VAL A 77 14.85 16.95 -3.94
N ASP A 78 15.18 18.06 -3.28
CA ASP A 78 14.38 18.65 -2.19
C ASP A 78 14.63 20.15 -2.06
N VAL A 79 13.68 20.87 -1.48
CA VAL A 79 13.78 22.29 -1.19
C VAL A 79 13.19 22.57 0.19
N GLN A 80 13.98 23.20 1.07
CA GLN A 80 13.57 23.49 2.44
C GLN A 80 13.75 24.98 2.76
N GLU A 81 12.88 25.53 3.59
CA GLU A 81 13.02 26.87 4.14
C GLU A 81 13.43 26.79 5.61
N THR A 82 14.62 27.25 5.93
CA THR A 82 15.17 27.28 7.29
C THR A 82 15.67 28.67 7.61
N ASP A 83 15.20 29.28 8.68
CA ASP A 83 15.58 30.63 9.13
C ASP A 83 15.40 31.71 8.04
N GLY A 84 14.39 31.57 7.19
CA GLY A 84 14.09 32.50 6.08
C GLY A 84 15.02 32.36 4.88
N ARG A 85 15.86 31.31 4.82
CA ARG A 85 16.72 30.92 3.71
C ARG A 85 16.09 29.73 2.99
N ILE A 86 16.09 29.76 1.65
CA ILE A 86 15.59 28.64 0.84
C ILE A 86 16.79 27.88 0.29
N LEU A 87 16.91 26.63 0.77
CA LEU A 87 17.97 25.70 0.41
C LEU A 87 17.46 24.71 -0.62
N HIS A 88 18.14 24.66 -1.77
CA HIS A 88 17.88 23.68 -2.83
C HIS A 88 18.88 22.55 -2.68
N TYR A 89 18.41 21.34 -2.37
CA TYR A 89 19.23 20.16 -2.19
C TYR A 89 19.44 19.48 -3.53
N LEU A 90 20.71 19.31 -3.92
CA LEU A 90 21.08 18.77 -5.22
C LEU A 90 21.69 17.40 -5.07
N ALA A 91 21.18 16.41 -5.83
CA ALA A 91 21.86 15.16 -6.09
C ALA A 91 22.81 15.30 -7.25
N ALA A 92 23.97 14.67 -7.16
CA ALA A 92 24.94 14.60 -8.25
C ALA A 92 25.63 13.24 -8.29
N ASP A 93 25.76 12.70 -9.50
CA ASP A 93 26.27 11.35 -9.73
C ASP A 93 27.81 11.25 -9.65
N GLU A 94 28.53 12.34 -9.41
CA GLU A 94 29.99 12.37 -9.47
C GLU A 94 30.66 12.96 -8.21
N LYS A 95 31.83 12.39 -7.84
CA LYS A 95 32.69 12.86 -6.73
C LYS A 95 33.13 14.33 -6.84
N ASP A 96 33.00 14.92 -8.01
CA ASP A 96 33.36 16.32 -8.34
C ASP A 96 32.08 17.23 -8.42
N ALA A 97 31.02 16.85 -7.73
CA ALA A 97 29.71 17.50 -7.81
C ALA A 97 29.77 19.02 -7.63
N ALA A 98 30.53 19.52 -6.68
CA ALA A 98 30.67 20.96 -6.40
C ALA A 98 31.40 21.73 -7.51
N LYS A 99 32.12 21.08 -8.45
CA LYS A 99 32.83 21.80 -9.52
C LYS A 99 31.87 22.56 -10.41
N GLY A 100 32.03 23.87 -10.43
CA GLY A 100 31.26 24.78 -11.26
C GLY A 100 30.06 25.43 -10.56
N LEU A 101 29.73 25.06 -9.32
CA LEU A 101 28.77 25.75 -8.49
C LEU A 101 29.52 26.65 -7.50
N ALA A 102 29.32 27.97 -7.64
CA ALA A 102 29.86 28.96 -6.71
C ALA A 102 28.93 30.17 -6.68
N ALA A 103 28.98 30.93 -5.60
CA ALA A 103 28.29 32.23 -5.51
C ALA A 103 28.69 33.13 -6.71
N GLY A 104 27.71 33.78 -7.32
CA GLY A 104 27.85 34.60 -8.52
C GLY A 104 27.71 33.83 -9.86
N ASN A 105 27.62 32.50 -9.85
CA ASN A 105 27.30 31.75 -11.05
C ASN A 105 25.82 31.92 -11.42
N ARG A 106 25.55 32.06 -12.71
CA ARG A 106 24.20 32.09 -13.25
C ARG A 106 23.72 30.69 -13.64
N VAL A 107 22.50 30.38 -13.24
CA VAL A 107 21.83 29.12 -13.52
C VAL A 107 20.50 29.34 -14.23
N SER A 108 20.05 28.32 -14.96
CA SER A 108 18.67 28.18 -15.46
C SER A 108 18.06 27.01 -14.73
N CYS A 109 16.99 27.27 -14.01
CA CYS A 109 16.23 26.29 -13.24
C CYS A 109 14.96 25.90 -13.98
N ALA A 110 14.58 24.63 -13.89
CA ALA A 110 13.32 24.13 -14.43
C ALA A 110 12.70 23.15 -13.41
N LEU A 111 11.41 23.37 -13.11
CA LEU A 111 10.64 22.54 -12.23
C LEU A 111 10.21 21.24 -12.94
N ASP A 112 10.01 20.17 -12.19
CA ASP A 112 9.20 19.02 -12.63
C ASP A 112 7.74 19.43 -12.68
N TRP A 113 7.39 20.11 -13.81
CA TRP A 113 6.13 20.83 -13.94
C TRP A 113 4.91 19.95 -13.71
N ASP A 114 4.91 18.72 -14.25
CA ASP A 114 3.77 17.80 -14.10
C ASP A 114 3.53 17.46 -12.63
N VAL A 115 4.60 17.23 -11.86
CA VAL A 115 4.54 16.97 -10.40
C VAL A 115 4.01 18.20 -9.66
N ARG A 116 4.56 19.40 -9.98
CA ARG A 116 4.13 20.66 -9.38
C ARG A 116 2.65 20.92 -9.68
N PHE A 117 2.23 20.78 -10.93
CA PHE A 117 0.86 21.05 -11.35
C PHE A 117 -0.13 20.08 -10.70
N ALA A 118 0.22 18.78 -10.59
CA ALA A 118 -0.57 17.81 -9.87
C ALA A 118 -0.72 18.16 -8.38
N LYS A 119 0.33 18.66 -7.72
CA LYS A 119 0.24 19.18 -6.35
C LYS A 119 -0.72 20.38 -6.27
N MET A 120 -0.61 21.35 -7.18
CA MET A 120 -1.51 22.50 -7.24
C MET A 120 -2.97 22.09 -7.45
N GLN A 121 -3.25 21.14 -8.35
CA GLN A 121 -4.60 20.58 -8.56
C GLN A 121 -5.17 20.00 -7.28
N ASN A 122 -4.41 19.14 -6.61
CA ASN A 122 -4.86 18.44 -5.41
C ASN A 122 -4.97 19.38 -4.21
N HIS A 123 -4.06 20.32 -4.03
CA HIS A 123 -4.12 21.29 -2.93
C HIS A 123 -5.33 22.22 -3.10
N THR A 124 -5.57 22.73 -4.32
CA THR A 124 -6.75 23.57 -4.56
C THR A 124 -8.05 22.76 -4.40
N ALA A 125 -8.08 21.50 -4.82
CA ALA A 125 -9.21 20.61 -4.60
C ALA A 125 -9.51 20.40 -3.11
N GLU A 126 -8.47 20.27 -2.28
CA GLU A 126 -8.62 20.19 -0.81
C GLU A 126 -9.28 21.46 -0.26
N HIS A 127 -8.85 22.66 -0.68
CA HIS A 127 -9.46 23.90 -0.25
C HIS A 127 -10.96 23.97 -0.62
N ILE A 128 -11.33 23.54 -1.83
CA ILE A 128 -12.73 23.48 -2.27
C ILE A 128 -13.54 22.55 -1.34
N VAL A 129 -13.04 21.33 -1.09
CA VAL A 129 -13.72 20.35 -0.25
C VAL A 129 -13.82 20.87 1.19
N SER A 130 -12.74 21.44 1.71
CA SER A 130 -12.71 21.98 3.08
C SER A 130 -13.61 23.19 3.27
N GLY A 131 -13.69 24.09 2.30
CA GLY A 131 -14.63 25.21 2.31
C GLY A 131 -16.09 24.74 2.35
N ILE A 132 -16.46 23.75 1.51
CA ILE A 132 -17.80 23.15 1.49
C ILE A 132 -18.13 22.49 2.83
N VAL A 133 -17.20 21.68 3.37
CA VAL A 133 -17.41 20.95 4.63
C VAL A 133 -17.53 21.92 5.81
N HIS A 134 -16.67 22.93 5.88
CA HIS A 134 -16.72 23.96 6.91
C HIS A 134 -18.07 24.69 6.85
N THR A 135 -18.47 25.17 5.69
CA THR A 135 -19.72 25.96 5.53
C THR A 135 -20.97 25.16 5.85
N LYS A 136 -21.02 23.88 5.44
CA LYS A 136 -22.25 23.05 5.58
C LYS A 136 -22.37 22.31 6.88
N TYR A 137 -21.24 21.86 7.43
CA TYR A 137 -21.22 20.96 8.58
C TYR A 137 -20.51 21.54 9.78
N GLY A 138 -19.84 22.70 9.63
CA GLY A 138 -19.09 23.35 10.70
C GLY A 138 -17.85 22.58 11.14
N PHE A 139 -17.35 21.65 10.32
CA PHE A 139 -16.14 20.89 10.67
C PHE A 139 -14.88 21.58 10.16
N GLU A 140 -13.88 21.64 11.05
CA GLU A 140 -12.59 22.23 10.73
C GLU A 140 -11.66 21.20 10.08
N ASN A 141 -10.86 21.67 9.10
CA ASN A 141 -9.74 20.89 8.60
C ASN A 141 -8.58 20.97 9.59
N VAL A 142 -8.25 19.84 10.21
CA VAL A 142 -7.23 19.72 11.26
C VAL A 142 -5.94 19.03 10.79
N GLY A 143 -5.88 18.57 9.54
CA GLY A 143 -4.71 17.93 8.95
C GLY A 143 -4.77 17.92 7.43
N PHE A 144 -3.62 18.02 6.77
CA PHE A 144 -3.49 17.91 5.32
C PHE A 144 -2.13 17.38 4.94
N HIS A 145 -2.11 16.50 3.94
CA HIS A 145 -0.88 16.03 3.32
C HIS A 145 -1.10 15.84 1.82
N VAL A 146 -0.17 16.32 1.00
CA VAL A 146 -0.08 16.03 -0.42
C VAL A 146 1.36 15.70 -0.82
N SER A 147 1.52 14.51 -1.38
CA SER A 147 2.76 14.03 -1.98
C SER A 147 2.47 13.51 -3.39
N VAL A 148 3.28 13.91 -4.35
CA VAL A 148 3.17 13.47 -5.74
C VAL A 148 4.56 13.10 -6.23
N THR A 149 4.67 11.93 -6.86
CA THR A 149 5.91 11.40 -7.44
C THR A 149 5.64 10.78 -8.81
N ARG A 150 6.69 10.55 -9.60
CA ARG A 150 6.61 9.73 -10.80
C ARG A 150 6.61 8.26 -10.43
N ARG A 151 5.88 7.43 -11.20
CA ARG A 151 5.95 5.96 -11.06
C ARG A 151 7.28 5.44 -11.58
N ASP A 152 7.79 4.38 -10.98
CA ASP A 152 9.06 3.74 -11.39
C ASP A 152 8.97 3.00 -12.74
N SER A 153 7.78 2.90 -13.34
CA SER A 153 7.50 2.23 -14.61
C SER A 153 8.13 2.90 -15.84
N GLY A 154 8.83 4.03 -15.68
CA GLY A 154 9.50 4.75 -16.77
C GLY A 154 8.57 5.60 -17.66
N ASP A 155 7.28 5.52 -17.45
CA ASP A 155 6.28 6.36 -18.11
C ASP A 155 6.08 7.69 -17.36
N ALA A 156 5.54 8.68 -18.05
CA ALA A 156 5.24 10.01 -17.48
C ALA A 156 4.16 9.99 -16.37
N ASP A 157 3.70 8.80 -15.99
CA ASP A 157 2.62 8.60 -15.04
C ASP A 157 2.98 9.05 -13.63
N LEU A 158 2.07 9.84 -13.05
CA LEU A 158 2.18 10.33 -11.69
C LEU A 158 1.36 9.44 -10.73
N THR A 159 1.90 9.28 -9.52
CA THR A 159 1.18 8.72 -8.38
C THR A 159 1.31 9.66 -7.20
N GLY A 160 0.45 9.52 -6.22
CA GLY A 160 0.53 10.37 -5.05
C GLY A 160 -0.49 9.99 -3.98
N GLU A 161 -0.24 10.49 -2.79
CA GLU A 161 -1.14 10.42 -1.66
C GLU A 161 -1.64 11.83 -1.31
N VAL A 162 -2.96 11.95 -1.16
CA VAL A 162 -3.61 13.17 -0.72
C VAL A 162 -4.60 12.82 0.38
N THR A 163 -4.34 13.31 1.57
CA THR A 163 -5.19 13.09 2.74
C THR A 163 -5.47 14.41 3.45
N PHE A 164 -6.65 14.51 4.01
CA PHE A 164 -7.00 15.62 4.90
C PHE A 164 -8.00 15.14 5.97
N ASP A 165 -7.92 15.80 7.13
CA ASP A 165 -8.59 15.37 8.33
C ASP A 165 -9.59 16.43 8.77
N PHE A 166 -10.84 16.02 9.06
CA PHE A 166 -11.86 16.87 9.64
C PHE A 166 -12.10 16.56 11.11
N SER A 167 -12.50 17.59 11.88
CA SER A 167 -12.82 17.50 13.30
C SER A 167 -14.11 16.73 13.60
N GLY A 168 -14.90 16.35 12.58
CA GLY A 168 -16.15 15.60 12.71
C GLY A 168 -16.28 14.49 11.67
N GLU A 169 -17.23 13.57 11.89
CA GLU A 169 -17.52 12.45 11.00
C GLU A 169 -18.52 12.85 9.91
N LEU A 170 -18.28 12.39 8.68
CA LEU A 170 -19.16 12.56 7.54
C LEU A 170 -19.76 11.21 7.11
N THR A 171 -21.06 11.16 6.88
CA THR A 171 -21.71 9.98 6.32
C THR A 171 -21.36 9.79 4.86
N ALA A 172 -21.52 8.58 4.34
CA ALA A 172 -21.29 8.29 2.92
C ALA A 172 -22.15 9.15 1.98
N GLU A 173 -23.35 9.53 2.41
CA GLU A 173 -24.24 10.42 1.64
C GLU A 173 -23.72 11.85 1.62
N GLN A 174 -23.29 12.37 2.78
CA GLN A 174 -22.66 13.69 2.89
C GLN A 174 -21.41 13.78 2.04
N LEU A 175 -20.54 12.76 2.08
CA LEU A 175 -19.34 12.70 1.23
C LEU A 175 -19.67 12.75 -0.27
N ARG A 176 -20.68 11.98 -0.70
CA ARG A 176 -21.14 12.04 -2.10
C ARG A 176 -21.72 13.42 -2.47
N ALA A 177 -22.39 14.08 -1.53
CA ALA A 177 -22.91 15.44 -1.75
C ALA A 177 -21.76 16.45 -1.87
N VAL A 178 -20.76 16.40 -0.98
CA VAL A 178 -19.54 17.23 -1.02
C VAL A 178 -18.78 17.01 -2.34
N GLU A 179 -18.57 15.77 -2.77
CA GLU A 179 -17.91 15.46 -4.03
C GLU A 179 -18.65 16.06 -5.24
N ARG A 180 -19.98 15.93 -5.28
CA ARG A 180 -20.79 16.52 -6.37
C ARG A 180 -20.66 18.04 -6.42
N GLU A 181 -20.67 18.71 -5.28
CA GLU A 181 -20.56 20.16 -5.17
C GLU A 181 -19.14 20.64 -5.49
N ALA A 182 -18.13 19.96 -5.00
CA ALA A 182 -16.75 20.24 -5.34
C ALA A 182 -16.52 20.17 -6.86
N ASN A 183 -17.05 19.15 -7.52
CA ASN A 183 -17.00 19.06 -8.99
C ASN A 183 -17.89 20.08 -9.70
N ALA A 184 -18.93 20.61 -9.08
CA ALA A 184 -19.67 21.75 -9.61
C ALA A 184 -18.83 23.03 -9.59
N ALA A 185 -18.07 23.28 -8.51
CA ALA A 185 -17.13 24.38 -8.41
C ALA A 185 -16.00 24.28 -9.46
N VAL A 186 -15.51 23.07 -9.75
CA VAL A 186 -14.55 22.83 -10.86
C VAL A 186 -15.16 23.28 -12.20
N ARG A 187 -16.38 22.84 -12.51
CA ARG A 187 -17.06 23.19 -13.77
C ARG A 187 -17.46 24.67 -13.87
N ALA A 188 -17.63 25.34 -12.73
CA ALA A 188 -17.93 26.76 -12.68
C ALA A 188 -16.73 27.65 -13.09
N ALA A 189 -15.54 27.08 -13.22
CA ALA A 189 -14.33 27.78 -13.60
C ALA A 189 -14.06 29.03 -12.74
N MET A 190 -14.18 28.88 -11.43
CA MET A 190 -14.02 29.96 -10.46
C MET A 190 -12.56 30.45 -10.43
N ARG A 191 -12.38 31.75 -10.34
CA ARG A 191 -11.03 32.34 -10.21
C ARG A 191 -10.44 32.00 -8.85
N VAL A 192 -9.17 31.62 -8.84
CA VAL A 192 -8.36 31.42 -7.64
C VAL A 192 -7.34 32.57 -7.56
N THR A 193 -7.34 33.28 -6.45
CA THR A 193 -6.42 34.40 -6.24
C THR A 193 -5.68 34.24 -4.93
N ALA A 194 -4.50 34.86 -4.85
CA ALA A 194 -3.75 34.93 -3.61
C ALA A 194 -3.31 36.39 -3.36
N SER A 195 -3.40 36.82 -2.11
CA SER A 195 -3.01 38.17 -1.68
C SER A 195 -2.35 38.15 -0.32
N PHE A 196 -1.66 39.23 0.00
CA PHE A 196 -1.14 39.54 1.32
C PHE A 196 -1.86 40.79 1.84
N PRO A 197 -3.02 40.65 2.52
CA PRO A 197 -3.75 41.79 3.07
C PRO A 197 -2.90 42.56 4.10
N ALA A 198 -3.13 43.86 4.19
CA ALA A 198 -2.55 44.66 5.27
C ALA A 198 -3.11 44.20 6.63
N PRO A 199 -2.37 44.38 7.75
CA PRO A 199 -2.82 43.94 9.09
C PRO A 199 -4.20 44.48 9.47
N GLU A 200 -4.53 45.71 9.06
CA GLU A 200 -5.84 46.35 9.31
C GLU A 200 -6.96 45.71 8.50
N GLU A 201 -6.68 45.27 7.28
CA GLU A 201 -7.62 44.56 6.43
C GLU A 201 -7.86 43.14 6.95
N LEU A 202 -6.79 42.48 7.39
CA LEU A 202 -6.82 41.12 7.89
C LEU A 202 -7.76 40.94 9.10
N GLN A 203 -7.83 41.95 9.99
CA GLN A 203 -8.72 41.96 11.15
C GLN A 203 -10.22 41.96 10.79
N ASN A 204 -10.57 42.41 9.58
CA ASN A 204 -11.95 42.50 9.10
C ASN A 204 -12.33 41.35 8.15
N LEU A 205 -11.40 40.45 7.81
CA LEU A 205 -11.63 39.35 6.92
C LEU A 205 -11.98 38.07 7.70
N THR A 206 -13.00 37.36 7.27
CA THR A 206 -13.28 36.01 7.74
C THR A 206 -12.54 35.02 6.84
N TYR A 207 -11.64 34.24 7.40
CA TYR A 207 -10.88 33.23 6.68
C TYR A 207 -10.59 32.01 7.55
N ARG A 208 -10.41 30.85 6.94
CA ARG A 208 -9.96 29.64 7.63
C ARG A 208 -8.43 29.69 7.85
N SER A 209 -7.97 29.27 9.00
CA SER A 209 -6.56 29.10 9.28
C SER A 209 -6.33 27.94 10.23
N LYS A 210 -5.27 27.17 10.02
CA LYS A 210 -4.80 26.11 10.94
C LYS A 210 -3.89 26.66 12.04
N LEU A 211 -3.39 27.87 11.87
CA LEU A 211 -2.44 28.54 12.78
C LEU A 211 -2.94 29.93 13.12
N GLU A 212 -2.68 30.40 14.32
CA GLU A 212 -2.85 31.81 14.70
C GLU A 212 -1.72 32.62 14.06
N LEU A 213 -1.96 33.19 12.90
CA LEU A 213 -1.01 34.01 12.16
C LEU A 213 -1.36 35.49 12.33
N THR A 214 -0.39 36.33 12.70
CA THR A 214 -0.61 37.76 12.94
C THR A 214 0.08 38.66 11.91
N GLU A 215 1.09 38.16 11.19
CA GLU A 215 1.89 38.96 10.25
C GLU A 215 2.18 38.16 8.98
N ASN A 216 2.25 38.85 7.84
CA ASN A 216 2.58 38.30 6.53
C ASN A 216 1.68 37.12 6.11
N VAL A 217 0.39 37.18 6.46
CA VAL A 217 -0.58 36.14 6.13
C VAL A 217 -0.92 36.20 4.66
N ARG A 218 -0.63 35.11 3.95
CA ARG A 218 -1.08 34.93 2.56
C ARG A 218 -2.44 34.27 2.56
N LEU A 219 -3.46 34.95 2.00
CA LEU A 219 -4.80 34.43 1.81
C LEU A 219 -4.98 33.92 0.40
N VAL A 220 -5.48 32.70 0.26
CA VAL A 220 -5.94 32.12 -1.01
C VAL A 220 -7.47 32.17 -1.01
N THR A 221 -8.03 32.74 -2.08
CA THR A 221 -9.48 32.94 -2.25
C THR A 221 -9.95 32.18 -3.48
N ILE A 222 -10.99 31.34 -3.33
CA ILE A 222 -11.63 30.58 -4.42
C ILE A 222 -13.06 31.10 -4.60
N GLY A 223 -13.23 32.10 -5.46
CA GLY A 223 -14.53 32.76 -5.64
C GLY A 223 -15.14 33.21 -4.30
N ASP A 224 -16.36 32.81 -4.06
CA ASP A 224 -17.12 32.97 -2.81
C ASP A 224 -17.16 31.69 -1.94
N LEU A 225 -16.43 30.66 -2.34
CA LEU A 225 -16.51 29.33 -1.76
C LEU A 225 -15.54 29.14 -0.58
N ASP A 226 -14.32 29.69 -0.67
CA ASP A 226 -13.31 29.53 0.38
C ASP A 226 -12.34 30.72 0.42
N VAL A 227 -11.99 31.14 1.63
CA VAL A 227 -10.86 32.04 1.91
C VAL A 227 -10.03 31.40 3.02
N CYS A 228 -8.78 31.07 2.71
CA CYS A 228 -7.93 30.33 3.64
C CYS A 228 -6.50 30.85 3.68
N ALA A 229 -5.90 30.89 4.86
CA ALA A 229 -4.49 31.18 5.03
C ALA A 229 -3.65 29.98 4.49
N CYS A 230 -2.90 30.22 3.41
CA CYS A 230 -2.10 29.17 2.76
C CYS A 230 -0.88 29.73 2.06
N CYS A 231 0.29 29.08 2.28
CA CYS A 231 1.56 29.46 1.65
C CYS A 231 1.83 28.73 0.32
N ALA A 232 1.11 27.66 0.02
CA ALA A 232 1.41 26.83 -1.14
C ALA A 232 0.92 27.45 -2.47
N PRO A 233 1.50 27.02 -3.61
CA PRO A 233 1.00 27.39 -4.94
C PRO A 233 -0.32 26.69 -5.24
N HIS A 234 -1.21 27.39 -5.92
CA HIS A 234 -2.54 26.94 -6.36
C HIS A 234 -2.72 27.14 -7.85
N VAL A 235 -3.68 26.44 -8.45
CA VAL A 235 -4.13 26.73 -9.83
C VAL A 235 -4.75 28.12 -9.90
N ALA A 236 -4.75 28.75 -11.08
CA ALA A 236 -5.33 30.07 -11.27
C ALA A 236 -6.86 30.05 -11.45
N ASN A 237 -7.40 28.87 -11.83
CA ASN A 237 -8.81 28.65 -12.07
C ASN A 237 -9.20 27.23 -11.66
N THR A 238 -10.37 27.06 -11.02
CA THR A 238 -10.83 25.73 -10.59
C THR A 238 -11.00 24.73 -11.73
N ALA A 239 -11.24 25.19 -12.97
CA ALA A 239 -11.31 24.31 -14.13
C ALA A 239 -10.00 23.56 -14.42
N GLU A 240 -8.85 24.11 -14.02
CA GLU A 240 -7.54 23.47 -14.16
C GLU A 240 -7.42 22.19 -13.32
N ILE A 241 -8.28 22.00 -12.31
CA ILE A 241 -8.33 20.79 -11.50
C ILE A 241 -8.84 19.60 -12.32
N GLY A 242 -9.81 19.83 -13.22
CA GLY A 242 -10.43 18.80 -14.05
C GLY A 242 -11.49 18.00 -13.28
N ILE A 243 -11.10 17.09 -12.37
CA ILE A 243 -12.01 16.26 -11.57
C ILE A 243 -11.51 16.07 -10.14
N ILE A 244 -12.43 15.96 -9.20
CA ILE A 244 -12.15 15.63 -7.78
C ILE A 244 -12.86 14.32 -7.44
N LYS A 245 -12.12 13.37 -6.83
CA LYS A 245 -12.65 12.09 -6.35
C LYS A 245 -12.29 11.89 -4.88
N LEU A 246 -13.31 11.72 -4.04
CA LEU A 246 -13.17 11.28 -2.66
C LEU A 246 -13.21 9.75 -2.65
N LEU A 247 -12.10 9.10 -2.29
CA LEU A 247 -11.91 7.66 -2.52
C LEU A 247 -12.42 6.81 -1.36
N ARG A 248 -11.91 7.08 -0.16
CA ARG A 248 -12.23 6.35 1.08
C ARG A 248 -12.09 7.27 2.27
N THR A 249 -12.68 6.84 3.37
CA THR A 249 -12.56 7.51 4.66
C THR A 249 -12.13 6.52 5.73
N GLU A 250 -11.46 7.02 6.75
CA GLU A 250 -11.10 6.27 7.95
C GLU A 250 -11.28 7.15 9.18
N ARG A 251 -11.58 6.55 10.34
CA ARG A 251 -11.65 7.29 11.60
C ARG A 251 -10.28 7.76 12.01
N TYR A 252 -10.17 9.03 12.37
CA TYR A 252 -8.92 9.62 12.76
C TYR A 252 -9.09 10.69 13.82
N LYS A 253 -8.44 10.53 14.98
CA LYS A 253 -8.37 11.52 16.09
C LYS A 253 -9.72 12.16 16.48
N GLY A 254 -10.78 11.37 16.54
CA GLY A 254 -12.13 11.85 16.90
C GLY A 254 -12.92 12.46 15.76
N GLY A 255 -12.41 12.44 14.54
CA GLY A 255 -13.05 12.86 13.31
C GLY A 255 -12.81 11.88 12.17
N VAL A 256 -12.70 12.39 10.96
CA VAL A 256 -12.52 11.57 9.75
C VAL A 256 -11.32 12.02 8.94
N ARG A 257 -10.51 11.06 8.47
CA ARG A 257 -9.52 11.25 7.41
C ARG A 257 -10.13 10.87 6.08
N ILE A 258 -9.97 11.72 5.10
CA ILE A 258 -10.43 11.51 3.72
C ILE A 258 -9.21 11.33 2.82
N HIS A 259 -9.24 10.29 1.99
CA HIS A 259 -8.31 10.10 0.89
C HIS A 259 -8.95 10.63 -0.40
N MET A 260 -8.22 11.47 -1.11
CA MET A 260 -8.69 12.15 -2.30
C MET A 260 -7.68 12.00 -3.44
N LYS A 261 -8.15 12.08 -4.66
CA LYS A 261 -7.35 12.36 -5.85
C LYS A 261 -8.06 13.39 -6.71
N ALA A 262 -7.29 14.33 -7.25
CA ALA A 262 -7.80 15.31 -8.19
C ALA A 262 -6.89 15.42 -9.42
N GLY A 263 -7.43 15.95 -10.52
CA GLY A 263 -6.68 16.18 -11.74
C GLY A 263 -6.06 14.92 -12.33
N VAL A 264 -4.80 15.02 -12.72
CA VAL A 264 -4.06 13.92 -13.34
C VAL A 264 -3.98 12.68 -12.44
N LEU A 265 -3.90 12.83 -11.10
CA LEU A 265 -3.90 11.68 -10.20
C LEU A 265 -5.23 10.92 -10.25
N ALA A 266 -6.36 11.63 -10.38
CA ALA A 266 -7.67 11.00 -10.52
C ALA A 266 -7.83 10.32 -11.89
N GLN A 267 -7.26 10.89 -12.95
CA GLN A 267 -7.26 10.29 -14.29
C GLN A 267 -6.45 9.00 -14.32
N ASN A 268 -5.26 9.00 -13.73
CA ASN A 268 -4.40 7.81 -13.64
C ASN A 268 -5.09 6.71 -12.81
N ASP A 269 -5.68 7.06 -11.65
CA ASP A 269 -6.44 6.11 -10.81
C ASP A 269 -7.62 5.50 -11.59
N TYR A 270 -8.31 6.29 -12.41
CA TYR A 270 -9.39 5.78 -13.27
C TYR A 270 -8.87 4.79 -14.32
N GLY A 271 -7.73 5.09 -14.96
CA GLY A 271 -7.05 4.17 -15.88
C GLY A 271 -6.66 2.86 -15.20
N ASP A 272 -6.07 2.91 -14.00
CA ASP A 272 -5.71 1.73 -13.20
C ASP A 272 -6.94 0.86 -12.88
N ARG A 273 -8.08 1.50 -12.54
CA ARG A 273 -9.34 0.79 -12.26
C ARG A 273 -9.93 0.15 -13.49
N ILE A 274 -9.82 0.78 -14.67
CA ILE A 274 -10.22 0.16 -15.95
C ILE A 274 -9.36 -1.09 -16.19
N ALA A 275 -8.04 -0.97 -16.11
CA ALA A 275 -7.13 -2.10 -16.33
C ALA A 275 -7.40 -3.26 -15.37
N LEU A 276 -7.67 -2.96 -14.08
CA LEU A 276 -8.06 -3.97 -13.10
C LEU A 276 -9.41 -4.63 -13.45
N THR A 277 -10.40 -3.83 -13.87
CA THR A 277 -11.71 -4.33 -14.27
C THR A 277 -11.60 -5.27 -15.49
N GLU A 278 -10.78 -4.90 -16.48
CA GLU A 278 -10.50 -5.73 -17.66
C GLU A 278 -9.79 -7.04 -17.28
N LEU A 279 -8.85 -6.99 -16.33
CA LEU A 279 -8.18 -8.19 -15.84
C LEU A 279 -9.19 -9.17 -15.21
N VAL A 280 -10.06 -8.66 -14.32
CA VAL A 280 -11.11 -9.47 -13.66
C VAL A 280 -12.11 -10.00 -14.70
N SER A 281 -12.55 -9.17 -15.64
CA SER A 281 -13.44 -9.55 -16.74
C SER A 281 -12.86 -10.71 -17.58
N ARG A 282 -11.58 -10.63 -17.96
CA ARG A 282 -10.88 -11.72 -18.66
C ARG A 282 -10.77 -12.98 -17.81
N PHE A 283 -10.43 -12.85 -16.53
CA PHE A 283 -10.33 -13.99 -15.62
C PHE A 283 -11.65 -14.74 -15.47
N LEU A 284 -12.76 -14.01 -15.34
CA LEU A 284 -14.10 -14.55 -15.19
C LEU A 284 -14.74 -14.92 -16.54
N SER A 285 -14.12 -14.52 -17.66
CA SER A 285 -14.68 -14.69 -19.03
C SER A 285 -16.09 -14.10 -19.19
N CYS A 286 -16.33 -12.92 -18.60
CA CYS A 286 -17.60 -12.20 -18.67
C CYS A 286 -17.41 -10.71 -18.92
N PRO A 287 -18.41 -9.96 -19.43
CA PRO A 287 -18.38 -8.51 -19.51
C PRO A 287 -18.20 -7.84 -18.14
N ALA A 288 -17.71 -6.58 -18.12
CA ALA A 288 -17.42 -5.87 -16.89
C ALA A 288 -18.66 -5.68 -15.99
N GLU A 289 -19.83 -5.46 -16.59
CA GLU A 289 -21.11 -5.35 -15.89
C GLU A 289 -21.56 -6.64 -15.19
N ASP A 290 -21.09 -7.79 -15.66
CA ASP A 290 -21.42 -9.12 -15.14
C ASP A 290 -20.41 -9.65 -14.12
N ILE A 291 -19.34 -8.91 -13.81
CA ILE A 291 -18.32 -9.30 -12.82
C ILE A 291 -18.94 -9.69 -11.46
N PRO A 292 -19.88 -8.95 -10.87
CA PRO A 292 -20.51 -9.37 -9.61
C PRO A 292 -21.16 -10.76 -9.69
N ALA A 293 -21.91 -11.02 -10.74
CA ALA A 293 -22.56 -12.32 -10.96
C ALA A 293 -21.52 -13.44 -11.24
N GLY A 294 -20.46 -13.13 -11.99
CA GLY A 294 -19.35 -14.05 -12.24
C GLY A 294 -18.61 -14.45 -10.95
N LEU A 295 -18.39 -13.53 -10.04
CA LEU A 295 -17.79 -13.81 -8.73
C LEU A 295 -18.69 -14.69 -7.85
N GLU A 296 -19.99 -14.44 -7.85
CA GLU A 296 -20.96 -15.27 -7.14
C GLU A 296 -21.00 -16.71 -7.69
N GLN A 297 -20.98 -16.85 -9.02
CA GLN A 297 -20.89 -18.17 -9.67
C GLN A 297 -19.60 -18.91 -9.36
N LEU A 298 -18.45 -18.22 -9.38
CA LEU A 298 -17.16 -18.79 -9.02
C LEU A 298 -17.16 -19.29 -7.58
N LYS A 299 -17.66 -18.48 -6.65
CA LYS A 299 -17.79 -18.86 -5.25
C LYS A 299 -18.68 -20.08 -5.06
N ALA A 300 -19.86 -20.08 -5.68
CA ALA A 300 -20.79 -21.21 -5.59
C ALA A 300 -20.22 -22.49 -6.25
N ALA A 301 -19.38 -22.36 -7.27
CA ALA A 301 -18.68 -23.51 -7.88
C ALA A 301 -17.61 -24.06 -6.94
N ASP A 302 -16.85 -23.20 -6.26
CA ASP A 302 -15.85 -23.58 -5.26
C ASP A 302 -16.49 -24.27 -4.06
N ASP A 303 -17.58 -23.72 -3.52
CA ASP A 303 -18.35 -24.31 -2.42
C ASP A 303 -18.83 -25.74 -2.79
N ARG A 304 -19.40 -25.93 -3.99
CA ARG A 304 -19.82 -27.26 -4.49
C ARG A 304 -18.64 -28.22 -4.69
N ALA A 305 -17.50 -27.72 -5.17
CA ALA A 305 -16.30 -28.53 -5.35
C ALA A 305 -15.74 -28.96 -3.98
N HIS A 306 -15.77 -28.08 -3.01
CA HIS A 306 -15.40 -28.39 -1.63
C HIS A 306 -16.30 -29.48 -1.02
N GLU A 307 -17.62 -29.33 -1.09
CA GLU A 307 -18.58 -30.32 -0.61
C GLU A 307 -18.38 -31.68 -1.27
N ARG A 308 -18.19 -31.68 -2.59
CA ARG A 308 -17.93 -32.90 -3.34
C ARG A 308 -16.60 -33.57 -2.93
N ARG A 309 -15.55 -32.78 -2.70
CA ARG A 309 -14.26 -33.28 -2.23
C ARG A 309 -14.42 -33.96 -0.85
N VAL A 310 -15.09 -33.30 0.10
CA VAL A 310 -15.34 -33.85 1.44
C VAL A 310 -16.14 -35.16 1.34
N ALA A 311 -17.17 -35.23 0.51
CA ALA A 311 -17.96 -36.44 0.30
C ALA A 311 -17.13 -37.58 -0.31
N LEU A 312 -16.26 -37.28 -1.28
CA LEU A 312 -15.36 -38.25 -1.90
C LEU A 312 -14.29 -38.74 -0.91
N GLU A 313 -13.68 -37.86 -0.12
CA GLU A 313 -12.72 -38.22 0.93
C GLU A 313 -13.37 -39.16 1.95
N LYS A 314 -14.61 -38.87 2.35
CA LYS A 314 -15.37 -39.74 3.25
C LYS A 314 -15.63 -41.13 2.63
N ALA A 315 -16.14 -41.14 1.38
CA ALA A 315 -16.44 -42.39 0.69
C ALA A 315 -15.16 -43.25 0.46
N LEU A 316 -14.05 -42.60 0.16
CA LEU A 316 -12.76 -43.28 0.01
C LEU A 316 -12.28 -43.82 1.37
N ALA A 317 -12.42 -43.05 2.45
CA ALA A 317 -12.06 -43.52 3.80
C ALA A 317 -12.90 -44.73 4.22
N ASP A 318 -14.22 -44.74 3.99
CA ASP A 318 -15.11 -45.85 4.27
C ASP A 318 -14.71 -47.12 3.44
N ALA A 319 -14.41 -46.95 2.14
CA ALA A 319 -13.94 -48.04 1.30
C ALA A 319 -12.59 -48.62 1.77
N ARG A 320 -11.65 -47.75 2.17
CA ARG A 320 -10.36 -48.13 2.72
C ARG A 320 -10.51 -48.87 4.05
N ALA A 321 -11.41 -48.44 4.91
CA ALA A 321 -11.70 -49.12 6.18
C ALA A 321 -12.27 -50.52 5.96
N LEU A 322 -13.24 -50.69 5.03
CA LEU A 322 -13.80 -51.99 4.64
C LEU A 322 -12.75 -52.93 4.05
N PHE A 323 -11.91 -52.39 3.14
CA PHE A 323 -10.84 -53.19 2.51
C PHE A 323 -9.83 -53.65 3.59
N LEU A 324 -9.41 -52.79 4.51
CA LEU A 324 -8.45 -53.06 5.53
C LEU A 324 -9.01 -54.07 6.54
N ALA A 325 -10.29 -53.96 6.91
CA ALA A 325 -10.97 -54.90 7.79
C ALA A 325 -11.11 -56.29 7.12
N ALA A 326 -11.42 -56.36 5.81
CA ALA A 326 -11.57 -57.62 5.09
C ALA A 326 -10.23 -58.33 4.82
N SER A 327 -9.13 -57.59 4.71
CA SER A 327 -7.78 -58.12 4.48
C SER A 327 -6.97 -58.33 5.76
N ALA A 328 -7.50 -57.95 6.93
CA ALA A 328 -6.84 -58.16 8.19
C ALA A 328 -6.81 -59.64 8.62
N GLU A 329 -5.67 -60.11 9.11
CA GLU A 329 -5.50 -61.44 9.65
C GLU A 329 -5.55 -61.40 11.17
N ASP A 330 -6.21 -62.39 11.77
CA ASP A 330 -6.37 -62.47 13.23
C ASP A 330 -5.00 -62.44 13.97
N GLY A 331 -4.88 -61.51 14.89
CA GLY A 331 -3.68 -61.36 15.74
C GLY A 331 -2.50 -60.64 15.04
N ARG A 332 -2.60 -60.30 13.75
CA ARG A 332 -1.54 -59.56 13.03
C ARG A 332 -1.82 -58.08 12.86
N PRO A 333 -0.77 -57.22 12.73
CA PRO A 333 -0.96 -55.81 12.41
C PRO A 333 -1.54 -55.63 11.01
N ALA A 334 -2.58 -54.78 10.90
CA ALA A 334 -3.10 -54.33 9.60
C ALA A 334 -2.50 -52.96 9.24
N VAL A 335 -1.77 -52.88 8.11
CA VAL A 335 -1.03 -51.69 7.70
C VAL A 335 -1.57 -51.17 6.37
N LEU A 336 -1.81 -49.87 6.28
CA LEU A 336 -2.23 -49.19 5.08
C LEU A 336 -1.36 -47.96 4.81
N PHE A 337 -0.97 -47.75 3.55
CA PHE A 337 -0.36 -46.50 3.07
C PHE A 337 -1.36 -45.72 2.25
N GLU A 338 -1.53 -44.45 2.58
CA GLU A 338 -2.54 -43.59 1.97
C GLU A 338 -1.91 -42.22 1.65
N SER A 339 -1.98 -41.80 0.41
CA SER A 339 -1.37 -40.53 -0.05
C SER A 339 -2.37 -39.43 -0.36
N LEU A 340 -3.66 -39.77 -0.46
CA LEU A 340 -4.72 -38.85 -0.93
C LEU A 340 -5.56 -38.27 0.20
N LEU A 341 -5.62 -38.97 1.37
CA LEU A 341 -6.49 -38.58 2.47
C LEU A 341 -5.76 -37.78 3.53
N GLY A 342 -6.47 -36.79 4.07
CA GLY A 342 -6.00 -36.00 5.20
C GLY A 342 -6.19 -36.73 6.54
N GLU A 343 -5.66 -36.13 7.64
CA GLU A 343 -5.62 -36.71 8.96
C GLU A 343 -6.99 -37.15 9.50
N ASP A 344 -8.04 -36.34 9.29
CA ASP A 344 -9.39 -36.63 9.81
C ASP A 344 -9.97 -37.88 9.11
N ALA A 345 -9.76 -38.03 7.83
CA ALA A 345 -10.17 -39.19 7.06
C ALA A 345 -9.37 -40.43 7.45
N VAL A 346 -8.07 -40.32 7.71
CA VAL A 346 -7.20 -41.39 8.20
C VAL A 346 -7.60 -41.85 9.62
N ARG A 347 -7.89 -40.91 10.52
CA ARG A 347 -8.42 -41.25 11.84
C ARG A 347 -9.76 -41.98 11.73
N ARG A 348 -10.60 -41.61 10.78
CA ARG A 348 -11.85 -42.31 10.52
C ARG A 348 -11.58 -43.76 10.09
N ILE A 349 -10.64 -44.00 9.14
CA ILE A 349 -10.25 -45.37 8.74
C ILE A 349 -9.86 -46.20 9.94
N VAL A 350 -8.96 -45.68 10.79
CA VAL A 350 -8.51 -46.39 11.98
C VAL A 350 -9.66 -46.70 12.94
N ASN A 351 -10.51 -45.71 13.25
CA ASN A 351 -11.64 -45.86 14.17
C ASN A 351 -12.67 -46.89 13.69
N GLU A 352 -12.94 -46.97 12.39
CA GLU A 352 -13.92 -47.89 11.82
C GLU A 352 -13.34 -49.31 11.64
N THR A 353 -12.02 -49.39 11.38
CA THR A 353 -11.37 -50.69 11.16
C THR A 353 -11.05 -51.40 12.49
N VAL A 354 -10.59 -50.70 13.54
CA VAL A 354 -10.19 -51.29 14.84
C VAL A 354 -11.24 -52.23 15.42
N PRO A 355 -12.52 -51.90 15.52
CA PRO A 355 -13.52 -52.80 16.09
C PRO A 355 -13.94 -53.96 15.15
N ALA A 356 -13.71 -53.82 13.84
CA ALA A 356 -14.18 -54.76 12.82
C ALA A 356 -13.11 -55.80 12.39
N ALA A 357 -11.82 -55.45 12.61
CA ALA A 357 -10.71 -56.33 12.24
C ALA A 357 -10.27 -57.14 13.47
N GLY A 358 -10.07 -58.46 13.31
CA GLY A 358 -9.41 -59.30 14.30
C GLY A 358 -7.90 -59.01 14.47
N ALA A 359 -7.43 -57.89 13.88
CA ALA A 359 -6.04 -57.45 13.87
C ALA A 359 -5.57 -57.05 15.28
N SER A 360 -4.30 -57.25 15.58
CA SER A 360 -3.68 -56.84 16.85
C SER A 360 -3.62 -55.30 16.97
N LEU A 361 -3.40 -54.62 15.84
CA LEU A 361 -3.44 -53.17 15.69
C LEU A 361 -3.72 -52.79 14.25
N VAL A 362 -4.23 -51.58 14.03
CA VAL A 362 -4.46 -50.95 12.72
C VAL A 362 -3.57 -49.73 12.59
N ALA A 363 -2.72 -49.71 11.56
CA ALA A 363 -1.76 -48.63 11.32
C ALA A 363 -2.01 -48.01 9.92
N VAL A 364 -2.24 -46.73 9.86
CA VAL A 364 -2.35 -45.99 8.57
C VAL A 364 -1.25 -44.94 8.51
N PHE A 365 -0.41 -45.08 7.50
CA PHE A 365 0.64 -44.09 7.14
C PHE A 365 0.15 -43.21 6.00
N PHE A 366 0.31 -41.90 6.15
CA PHE A 366 -0.26 -40.94 5.19
C PHE A 366 0.62 -39.70 5.03
N ALA A 367 0.28 -38.83 4.05
CA ALA A 367 0.96 -37.60 3.73
C ALA A 367 2.50 -37.76 3.65
N PRO A 368 3.02 -38.62 2.74
CA PRO A 368 4.45 -38.78 2.55
C PRO A 368 5.08 -37.44 2.12
N ASN A 369 6.36 -37.22 2.45
CA ASN A 369 7.14 -36.18 1.81
C ASN A 369 7.44 -36.55 0.33
N GLU A 370 7.96 -35.58 -0.45
CA GLU A 370 8.19 -35.77 -1.90
C GLU A 370 9.07 -37.00 -2.22
N ASP A 371 10.04 -37.31 -1.35
CA ASP A 371 10.97 -38.43 -1.54
C ASP A 371 10.44 -39.75 -0.97
N GLY A 372 9.28 -39.78 -0.33
CA GLY A 372 8.70 -41.00 0.30
C GLY A 372 9.52 -41.52 1.50
N THR A 373 10.38 -40.70 2.09
CA THR A 373 11.27 -41.07 3.21
C THR A 373 10.73 -40.63 4.56
N ALA A 374 9.58 -39.98 4.61
CA ALA A 374 8.91 -39.59 5.85
C ALA A 374 7.39 -39.70 5.68
N TRP A 375 6.71 -40.13 6.72
CA TRP A 375 5.27 -40.35 6.73
C TRP A 375 4.66 -39.84 8.03
N ARG A 376 3.43 -39.37 7.97
CA ARG A 376 2.58 -39.23 9.16
C ARG A 376 1.88 -40.52 9.42
N TYR A 377 1.53 -40.82 10.68
CA TYR A 377 0.80 -42.03 11.03
C TYR A 377 -0.32 -41.77 12.02
N VAL A 378 -1.35 -42.61 11.94
CA VAL A 378 -2.35 -42.85 12.98
C VAL A 378 -2.44 -44.36 13.17
N ILE A 379 -2.30 -44.82 14.43
CA ILE A 379 -2.35 -46.23 14.79
C ILE A 379 -3.34 -46.42 15.94
N GLY A 380 -4.25 -47.37 15.78
CA GLY A 380 -5.25 -47.73 16.78
C GLY A 380 -5.20 -49.23 17.15
N SER A 381 -5.67 -49.56 18.35
CA SER A 381 -5.85 -50.94 18.80
C SER A 381 -7.11 -51.05 19.66
N ALA A 382 -7.84 -52.17 19.53
CA ALA A 382 -8.99 -52.51 20.37
C ALA A 382 -8.56 -52.99 21.78
N SER A 383 -7.35 -53.47 21.93
CA SER A 383 -6.81 -54.07 23.17
C SER A 383 -5.38 -53.58 23.42
N GLY A 384 -5.07 -53.31 24.68
CA GLY A 384 -3.73 -52.94 25.10
C GLY A 384 -3.45 -51.42 25.12
N ASP A 385 -2.28 -51.09 25.62
CA ASP A 385 -1.78 -49.71 25.73
C ASP A 385 -0.73 -49.46 24.64
N LEU A 386 -1.05 -48.62 23.66
CA LEU A 386 -0.17 -48.28 22.55
C LEU A 386 0.97 -47.33 22.92
N ARG A 387 1.00 -46.73 24.09
CA ARG A 387 2.05 -45.78 24.50
C ARG A 387 3.46 -46.39 24.56
N PRO A 388 3.66 -47.65 25.04
CA PRO A 388 4.95 -48.34 24.92
C PRO A 388 5.33 -48.58 23.46
N PHE A 389 4.37 -49.01 22.63
CA PHE A 389 4.55 -49.25 21.21
C PHE A 389 4.96 -47.96 20.45
N ALA A 390 4.39 -46.82 20.83
CA ALA A 390 4.79 -45.51 20.21
C ALA A 390 6.28 -45.22 20.45
N LYS A 391 6.82 -45.56 21.63
CA LYS A 391 8.26 -45.39 21.92
C LYS A 391 9.13 -46.31 21.07
N GLU A 392 8.74 -47.57 20.92
CA GLU A 392 9.42 -48.54 20.07
C GLU A 392 9.40 -48.14 18.61
N LEU A 393 8.22 -47.77 18.07
CA LEU A 393 8.05 -47.29 16.70
C LEU A 393 8.94 -46.08 16.42
N ASN A 394 8.89 -45.08 17.31
CA ASN A 394 9.66 -43.86 17.14
C ASN A 394 11.17 -44.11 17.16
N ALA A 395 11.65 -45.04 18.05
CA ALA A 395 13.05 -45.41 18.10
C ALA A 395 13.50 -46.17 16.83
N ALA A 396 12.66 -47.10 16.33
CA ALA A 396 12.98 -47.92 15.18
C ALA A 396 12.91 -47.16 13.81
N LEU A 397 12.00 -46.22 13.69
CA LEU A 397 11.71 -45.53 12.41
C LEU A 397 12.04 -44.03 12.46
N SER A 398 12.94 -43.61 13.34
CA SER A 398 13.34 -42.19 13.52
C SER A 398 12.12 -41.25 13.65
N GLY A 399 11.13 -41.70 14.44
CA GLY A 399 9.84 -41.04 14.52
C GLY A 399 9.68 -40.08 15.72
N ARG A 400 8.59 -39.35 15.72
CA ARG A 400 8.10 -38.50 16.81
C ARG A 400 6.59 -38.65 16.90
N GLY A 401 6.07 -38.97 18.07
CA GLY A 401 4.63 -39.08 18.26
C GLY A 401 4.27 -39.66 19.59
N GLY A 402 2.97 -39.82 19.83
CA GLY A 402 2.40 -40.36 21.04
C GLY A 402 0.88 -40.25 21.00
N GLY A 403 0.22 -40.48 22.11
CA GLY A 403 -1.24 -40.39 22.21
C GLY A 403 -1.82 -41.05 23.45
N SER A 404 -3.03 -41.57 23.31
CA SER A 404 -3.78 -42.30 24.34
C SER A 404 -3.49 -43.81 24.29
N PRO A 405 -3.93 -44.59 25.30
CA PRO A 405 -3.79 -46.03 25.25
C PRO A 405 -4.35 -46.69 23.99
N GLY A 406 -5.50 -46.24 23.49
CA GLY A 406 -6.16 -46.85 22.34
C GLY A 406 -5.75 -46.26 20.97
N MET A 407 -5.06 -45.12 20.91
CA MET A 407 -4.68 -44.46 19.65
C MET A 407 -3.43 -43.59 19.82
N ILE A 408 -2.49 -43.77 18.90
CA ILE A 408 -1.27 -42.95 18.79
C ILE A 408 -1.15 -42.36 17.42
N GLN A 409 -0.47 -41.22 17.31
CA GLN A 409 -0.21 -40.52 16.07
C GLN A 409 1.14 -39.82 16.11
N GLY A 410 1.69 -39.55 14.92
CA GLY A 410 2.98 -38.87 14.81
C GLY A 410 3.53 -38.87 13.40
N THR A 411 4.86 -38.77 13.33
CA THR A 411 5.62 -38.85 12.07
C THR A 411 6.74 -39.85 12.22
N VAL A 412 7.12 -40.51 11.13
CA VAL A 412 8.31 -41.36 11.01
C VAL A 412 9.18 -40.90 9.89
N GLY A 413 10.52 -41.01 10.04
CA GLY A 413 11.54 -40.71 9.05
C GLY A 413 12.06 -41.99 8.40
N ALA A 414 11.19 -42.72 7.70
CA ALA A 414 11.51 -44.02 7.11
C ALA A 414 10.79 -44.22 5.80
N SER A 415 11.36 -44.98 4.86
CA SER A 415 10.72 -45.40 3.63
C SER A 415 9.57 -46.38 3.87
N GLN A 416 8.67 -46.54 2.94
CA GLN A 416 7.58 -47.51 3.00
C GLN A 416 8.11 -48.92 3.29
N ASP A 417 9.14 -49.40 2.58
CA ASP A 417 9.74 -50.71 2.74
C ASP A 417 10.29 -50.93 4.19
N ALA A 418 10.89 -49.87 4.77
CA ALA A 418 11.39 -49.95 6.14
C ALA A 418 10.25 -50.05 7.17
N ILE A 419 9.15 -49.36 6.95
CA ILE A 419 7.92 -49.40 7.74
C ILE A 419 7.31 -50.81 7.64
N GLU A 420 7.11 -51.33 6.43
CA GLU A 420 6.58 -52.70 6.19
C GLU A 420 7.44 -53.74 6.85
N SER A 421 8.77 -53.64 6.73
CA SER A 421 9.72 -54.57 7.41
C SER A 421 9.64 -54.49 8.93
N PHE A 422 9.34 -53.34 9.50
CA PHE A 422 9.12 -53.21 10.96
C PHE A 422 7.87 -53.96 11.39
N PHE A 423 6.74 -53.80 10.68
CA PHE A 423 5.47 -54.43 11.02
C PHE A 423 5.48 -55.95 10.73
N CYS A 424 6.19 -56.42 9.72
CA CYS A 424 6.37 -57.84 9.47
C CYS A 424 7.06 -58.57 10.63
N ARG A 425 7.98 -57.92 11.31
CA ARG A 425 8.65 -58.54 12.51
C ARG A 425 7.76 -58.65 13.72
N LEU A 426 6.69 -57.87 13.80
CA LEU A 426 5.69 -57.96 14.87
C LEU A 426 4.70 -59.13 14.66
N SER A 427 4.68 -59.72 13.46
CA SER A 427 3.77 -60.79 13.08
C SER A 427 4.37 -62.20 13.27
N GLY A 428 5.61 -62.32 13.70
CA GLY A 428 6.32 -63.59 13.98
C GLY A 428 6.57 -63.76 15.46
#